data_b7b5cc14ab715c8d65992d29ad4ff0a6
#
_entry.id   b7b5cc14ab715c8d65992d29ad4ff0a6
#
_cell.length_a   1.000
_cell.length_b   1.000
_cell.length_c   1.000
_cell.angle_alpha   90.00
_cell.angle_beta   90.00
_cell.angle_gamma   90.00
#
_symmetry.space_group_name_H-M   'P 1'
#
loop_
_entity.id
_entity.type
_entity.pdbx_description
1 polymer ?
#
loop_
_entity_poly.entity_id
_entity_poly.type
_entity_poly.pdbx_seq_one_letter_code
_entity_poly.pdbx_strand_id
1 'polypeptide(L)'
;MPEAPEVQTVLSTLETQIKDVSIEDVLIYYPKIIDNVEVETFKNQLIGQTFHSFNRLGKYLIFGLDDYDLVIHLRMEGKFYLYNMLCENKHIHIVFKLNSGTYMSYHDTRKFGRMYLYSKKEDIHAYPCFKNVGYDYMDERVNGMYFYTCVHSLKRNLKSCLLDQSIMAGVGNIYADEICFASGLDPRSRASKLSKKDCEKIVFQTKRILQGATRFGGTTIRSYTSSLGVTGRFQLYLNVHDQTQCKVCHHAIKKLTVSQRGTYLCPNCQKRK
;
A
#
# COMPACT_ATOMS: atom_id res chain seq x y z
N MET A 1 -0.19 5.55 6.93
CA MET A 1 -0.41 4.16 6.45
C MET A 1 0.31 4.04 5.12
N PRO A 2 1.20 3.08 4.95
CA PRO A 2 1.81 2.82 3.66
C PRO A 2 0.74 2.61 2.57
N GLU A 3 0.88 3.31 1.44
CA GLU A 3 0.07 3.14 0.24
C GLU A 3 0.89 2.31 -0.77
N ALA A 4 0.39 2.05 -1.97
CA ALA A 4 1.07 1.17 -2.92
C ALA A 4 2.54 1.54 -3.19
N PRO A 5 2.95 2.82 -3.35
CA PRO A 5 4.35 3.18 -3.56
C PRO A 5 5.26 2.81 -2.39
N GLU A 6 4.83 3.06 -1.16
CA GLU A 6 5.60 2.71 0.04
C GLU A 6 5.72 1.19 0.19
N VAL A 7 4.63 0.46 -0.05
CA VAL A 7 4.62 -1.01 -0.02
C VAL A 7 5.56 -1.58 -1.08
N GLN A 8 5.55 -1.02 -2.31
CA GLN A 8 6.46 -1.44 -3.38
C GLN A 8 7.92 -1.17 -3.02
N THR A 9 8.20 -0.04 -2.38
CA THR A 9 9.56 0.29 -1.93
C THR A 9 10.06 -0.71 -0.91
N VAL A 10 9.23 -1.09 0.07
CA VAL A 10 9.57 -2.13 1.06
C VAL A 10 9.84 -3.46 0.35
N LEU A 11 8.96 -3.85 -0.55
CA LEU A 11 9.07 -5.10 -1.29
C LEU A 11 10.38 -5.18 -2.06
N SER A 12 10.68 -4.15 -2.88
CA SER A 12 11.91 -4.12 -3.68
C SER A 12 13.17 -4.07 -2.82
N THR A 13 13.12 -3.39 -1.67
CA THR A 13 14.24 -3.37 -0.72
C THR A 13 14.48 -4.75 -0.10
N LEU A 14 13.42 -5.44 0.31
CA LEU A 14 13.55 -6.79 0.87
C LEU A 14 14.01 -7.80 -0.19
N GLU A 15 13.48 -7.71 -1.41
CA GLU A 15 13.90 -8.58 -2.52
C GLU A 15 15.42 -8.58 -2.70
N THR A 16 16.06 -7.41 -2.71
CA THR A 16 17.53 -7.32 -2.87
C THR A 16 18.32 -7.93 -1.72
N GLN A 17 17.70 -8.18 -0.56
CA GLN A 17 18.38 -8.63 0.65
C GLN A 17 18.10 -10.11 0.99
N ILE A 18 16.90 -10.61 0.67
CA ILE A 18 16.47 -11.93 1.13
C ILE A 18 16.00 -12.86 0.01
N LYS A 19 16.13 -12.47 -1.26
CA LYS A 19 15.85 -13.38 -2.37
C LYS A 19 16.79 -14.57 -2.33
N ASP A 20 16.23 -15.78 -2.54
CA ASP A 20 16.91 -17.06 -2.50
C ASP A 20 17.54 -17.38 -1.12
N VAL A 21 17.04 -16.74 -0.06
CA VAL A 21 17.43 -16.98 1.34
C VAL A 21 16.32 -17.79 2.02
N SER A 22 16.69 -18.79 2.82
CA SER A 22 15.75 -19.69 3.51
C SER A 22 15.50 -19.27 4.96
N ILE A 23 14.32 -19.58 5.45
CA ILE A 23 13.90 -19.35 6.84
C ILE A 23 14.42 -20.50 7.71
N GLU A 24 15.30 -20.22 8.67
CA GLU A 24 15.86 -21.18 9.59
C GLU A 24 14.97 -21.38 10.84
N ASP A 25 14.39 -20.30 11.35
CA ASP A 25 13.44 -20.31 12.48
C ASP A 25 12.53 -19.09 12.44
N VAL A 26 11.39 -19.16 13.15
CA VAL A 26 10.43 -18.06 13.31
C VAL A 26 10.14 -17.85 14.79
N LEU A 27 10.45 -16.65 15.30
CA LEU A 27 10.14 -16.22 16.67
C LEU A 27 8.89 -15.33 16.65
N ILE A 28 7.88 -15.69 17.43
CA ILE A 28 6.58 -15.01 17.44
C ILE A 28 6.31 -14.45 18.83
N TYR A 29 6.39 -13.12 18.98
CA TYR A 29 6.16 -12.41 20.25
C TYR A 29 4.71 -11.90 20.38
N TYR A 30 4.00 -11.68 19.26
CA TYR A 30 2.63 -11.23 19.26
C TYR A 30 1.76 -12.01 18.25
N PRO A 31 1.15 -13.13 18.68
CA PRO A 31 0.41 -14.06 17.83
C PRO A 31 -0.75 -13.44 17.03
N LYS A 32 -1.41 -12.41 17.56
CA LYS A 32 -2.59 -11.78 16.92
C LYS A 32 -2.31 -11.10 15.58
N ILE A 33 -1.06 -11.07 15.13
CA ILE A 33 -0.69 -10.60 13.77
C ILE A 33 -0.97 -11.70 12.73
N ILE A 34 -0.87 -12.96 13.12
CA ILE A 34 -1.22 -14.11 12.28
C ILE A 34 -2.74 -14.24 12.25
N ASP A 35 -3.34 -14.30 11.07
CA ASP A 35 -4.80 -14.13 10.94
C ASP A 35 -5.54 -15.42 10.51
N ASN A 36 -4.94 -16.29 9.69
CA ASN A 36 -5.67 -17.37 9.04
C ASN A 36 -5.22 -18.79 9.42
N VAL A 37 -4.16 -18.94 10.19
CA VAL A 37 -3.63 -20.22 10.65
C VAL A 37 -3.21 -20.13 12.12
N GLU A 38 -3.14 -21.26 12.80
CA GLU A 38 -2.61 -21.34 14.15
C GLU A 38 -1.11 -21.03 14.19
N VAL A 39 -0.62 -20.50 15.32
CA VAL A 39 0.76 -20.03 15.50
C VAL A 39 1.78 -21.11 15.21
N GLU A 40 1.58 -22.30 15.75
CA GLU A 40 2.49 -23.44 15.52
C GLU A 40 2.49 -23.91 14.06
N THR A 41 1.32 -23.89 13.42
CA THR A 41 1.20 -24.19 11.99
C THR A 41 1.96 -23.15 11.16
N PHE A 42 1.78 -21.85 11.47
CA PHE A 42 2.49 -20.78 10.79
C PHE A 42 4.01 -20.96 10.89
N LYS A 43 4.52 -21.23 12.11
CA LYS A 43 5.94 -21.44 12.35
C LYS A 43 6.46 -22.66 11.60
N ASN A 44 5.83 -23.81 11.77
CA ASN A 44 6.30 -25.08 11.22
C ASN A 44 6.27 -25.12 9.68
N GLN A 45 5.27 -24.45 9.06
CA GLN A 45 5.17 -24.37 7.61
C GLN A 45 6.15 -23.39 6.98
N LEU A 46 6.67 -22.42 7.75
CA LEU A 46 7.64 -21.44 7.26
C LEU A 46 9.09 -21.90 7.40
N ILE A 47 9.41 -22.71 8.41
CA ILE A 47 10.77 -23.22 8.61
C ILE A 47 11.19 -24.07 7.41
N GLY A 48 12.37 -23.80 6.87
CA GLY A 48 12.93 -24.46 5.69
C GLY A 48 12.52 -23.87 4.36
N GLN A 49 11.49 -23.01 4.32
CA GLN A 49 11.03 -22.36 3.08
C GLN A 49 11.99 -21.27 2.62
N THR A 50 12.16 -21.13 1.32
CA THR A 50 13.04 -20.15 0.67
C THR A 50 12.22 -19.06 0.00
N PHE A 51 12.66 -17.79 0.08
CA PHE A 51 12.03 -16.66 -0.60
C PHE A 51 12.41 -16.63 -2.08
N HIS A 52 11.45 -16.85 -2.99
CA HIS A 52 11.70 -16.88 -4.44
C HIS A 52 11.15 -15.68 -5.19
N SER A 53 9.93 -15.25 -4.85
CA SER A 53 9.28 -14.17 -5.56
C SER A 53 8.71 -13.12 -4.62
N PHE A 54 8.68 -11.88 -5.14
CA PHE A 54 8.27 -10.70 -4.39
C PHE A 54 7.23 -9.94 -5.21
N ASN A 55 5.98 -10.06 -4.81
CA ASN A 55 4.85 -9.49 -5.52
C ASN A 55 4.04 -8.55 -4.63
N ARG A 56 3.22 -7.70 -5.24
CA ARG A 56 2.33 -6.78 -4.55
C ARG A 56 0.92 -6.81 -5.18
N LEU A 57 -0.09 -6.82 -4.32
CA LEU A 57 -1.46 -6.50 -4.73
C LEU A 57 -1.99 -5.38 -3.84
N GLY A 58 -2.26 -4.22 -4.44
CA GLY A 58 -2.70 -3.03 -3.69
C GLY A 58 -1.68 -2.63 -2.61
N LYS A 59 -2.05 -2.84 -1.34
CA LYS A 59 -1.23 -2.51 -0.17
C LYS A 59 -0.72 -3.74 0.57
N TYR A 60 -0.76 -4.90 -0.08
CA TYR A 60 -0.26 -6.16 0.45
C TYR A 60 1.10 -6.50 -0.17
N LEU A 61 2.03 -6.96 0.66
CA LEU A 61 3.23 -7.67 0.25
C LEU A 61 2.87 -9.14 0.05
N ILE A 62 3.43 -9.79 -0.95
CA ILE A 62 3.24 -11.22 -1.22
C ILE A 62 4.63 -11.81 -1.46
N PHE A 63 5.11 -12.60 -0.51
CA PHE A 63 6.35 -13.34 -0.64
C PHE A 63 6.03 -14.79 -1.06
N GLY A 64 6.42 -15.13 -2.28
CA GLY A 64 6.32 -16.50 -2.77
C GLY A 64 7.48 -17.34 -2.25
N LEU A 65 7.16 -18.34 -1.43
CA LEU A 65 8.11 -19.30 -0.86
C LEU A 65 8.15 -20.58 -1.72
N ASP A 66 8.66 -21.69 -1.24
CA ASP A 66 8.63 -22.97 -1.96
C ASP A 66 7.18 -23.46 -2.15
N ASP A 67 6.46 -23.70 -1.06
CA ASP A 67 5.12 -24.28 -1.06
C ASP A 67 4.00 -23.29 -0.71
N TYR A 68 4.36 -22.11 -0.18
CA TYR A 68 3.43 -21.16 0.38
C TYR A 68 3.62 -19.75 -0.18
N ASP A 69 2.56 -18.96 -0.08
CA ASP A 69 2.62 -17.51 -0.20
C ASP A 69 2.41 -16.88 1.18
N LEU A 70 3.40 -16.12 1.67
CA LEU A 70 3.30 -15.31 2.86
C LEU A 70 2.78 -13.91 2.47
N VAL A 71 1.52 -13.63 2.80
CA VAL A 71 0.84 -12.37 2.46
C VAL A 71 0.82 -11.46 3.68
N ILE A 72 1.24 -10.20 3.52
CA ILE A 72 1.40 -9.27 4.63
C ILE A 72 0.74 -7.94 4.31
N HIS A 73 -0.10 -7.45 5.23
CA HIS A 73 -0.62 -6.09 5.21
C HIS A 73 -0.01 -5.26 6.34
N LEU A 74 0.82 -4.27 5.99
CA LEU A 74 1.54 -3.43 6.96
C LEU A 74 0.64 -2.52 7.79
N ARG A 75 -0.59 -2.28 7.33
CA ARG A 75 -1.56 -1.38 7.97
C ARG A 75 -0.99 0.02 8.19
N MET A 76 -0.97 0.54 9.43
CA MET A 76 -0.62 1.94 9.70
C MET A 76 0.87 2.17 9.87
N GLU A 77 1.58 1.25 10.53
CA GLU A 77 2.97 1.47 10.96
C GLU A 77 3.85 0.22 10.88
N GLY A 78 3.33 -0.88 10.30
CA GLY A 78 4.11 -2.11 10.11
C GLY A 78 5.35 -1.88 9.26
N LYS A 79 6.49 -2.38 9.70
CA LYS A 79 7.80 -2.21 9.07
C LYS A 79 8.62 -3.48 9.18
N PHE A 80 9.52 -3.69 8.24
CA PHE A 80 10.56 -4.72 8.33
C PHE A 80 11.93 -4.08 8.54
N TYR A 81 12.73 -4.70 9.39
CA TYR A 81 14.14 -4.38 9.57
C TYR A 81 14.97 -5.65 9.51
N LEU A 82 16.18 -5.54 8.96
CA LEU A 82 17.16 -6.60 8.91
C LEU A 82 18.28 -6.30 9.90
N TYR A 83 18.57 -7.26 10.77
CA TYR A 83 19.61 -7.16 11.79
C TYR A 83 20.58 -8.33 11.70
N ASN A 84 21.85 -8.09 11.99
CA ASN A 84 22.89 -9.14 12.06
C ASN A 84 22.88 -9.92 13.38
N MET A 85 22.03 -9.53 14.31
CA MET A 85 21.81 -10.22 15.59
C MET A 85 20.36 -10.09 16.01
N LEU A 86 19.90 -10.97 16.89
CA LEU A 86 18.57 -10.85 17.48
C LEU A 86 18.49 -9.56 18.29
N CYS A 87 17.53 -8.70 17.91
CA CYS A 87 17.29 -7.41 18.55
C CYS A 87 16.08 -7.51 19.47
N GLU A 88 16.22 -7.07 20.70
CA GLU A 88 15.12 -6.97 21.66
C GLU A 88 14.48 -5.57 21.58
N ASN A 89 13.23 -5.53 21.15
CA ASN A 89 12.41 -4.33 21.11
C ASN A 89 10.93 -4.69 21.31
N LYS A 90 10.24 -3.99 22.21
CA LYS A 90 8.82 -4.22 22.53
C LYS A 90 7.86 -4.08 21.35
N HIS A 91 8.32 -3.52 20.25
CA HIS A 91 7.54 -3.34 19.01
C HIS A 91 7.88 -4.37 17.94
N ILE A 92 8.84 -5.27 18.19
CA ILE A 92 9.08 -6.45 17.37
C ILE A 92 8.02 -7.50 17.72
N HIS A 93 7.36 -8.04 16.72
CA HIS A 93 6.28 -8.98 16.92
C HIS A 93 6.50 -10.33 16.28
N ILE A 94 7.21 -10.37 15.17
CA ILE A 94 7.66 -11.61 14.51
C ILE A 94 9.08 -11.39 14.01
N VAL A 95 9.94 -12.41 14.17
CA VAL A 95 11.30 -12.43 13.64
C VAL A 95 11.49 -13.70 12.84
N PHE A 96 11.92 -13.56 11.60
CA PHE A 96 12.36 -14.65 10.75
C PHE A 96 13.89 -14.72 10.84
N LYS A 97 14.42 -15.77 11.43
CA LYS A 97 15.85 -16.09 11.42
C LYS A 97 16.17 -16.70 10.07
N LEU A 98 17.11 -16.14 9.35
CA LEU A 98 17.47 -16.54 8.00
C LEU A 98 18.78 -17.32 7.99
N ASN A 99 18.94 -18.26 7.08
CA ASN A 99 20.16 -19.06 6.93
C ASN A 99 21.39 -18.24 6.52
N SER A 100 21.18 -16.98 6.08
CA SER A 100 22.26 -16.00 5.88
C SER A 100 22.84 -15.44 7.19
N GLY A 101 22.32 -15.83 8.36
CA GLY A 101 22.66 -15.25 9.64
C GLY A 101 21.93 -13.95 9.97
N THR A 102 21.05 -13.49 9.09
CA THR A 102 20.28 -12.24 9.28
C THR A 102 18.94 -12.53 9.96
N TYR A 103 18.45 -11.56 10.74
CA TYR A 103 17.16 -11.59 11.40
C TYR A 103 16.22 -10.55 10.75
N MET A 104 15.23 -11.02 9.97
CA MET A 104 14.19 -10.16 9.41
C MET A 104 13.09 -9.97 10.45
N SER A 105 13.03 -8.78 11.06
CA SER A 105 12.14 -8.43 12.16
C SER A 105 10.99 -7.57 11.73
N TYR A 106 9.76 -7.98 12.04
CA TYR A 106 8.55 -7.21 11.82
C TYR A 106 8.22 -6.34 13.04
N HIS A 107 8.20 -5.03 12.84
CA HIS A 107 7.89 -4.02 13.83
C HIS A 107 6.51 -3.40 13.57
N ASP A 108 5.70 -3.21 14.60
CA ASP A 108 4.45 -2.45 14.52
C ASP A 108 4.06 -1.85 15.87
N THR A 109 4.26 -0.55 16.05
CA THR A 109 3.92 0.15 17.30
C THR A 109 2.43 0.08 17.62
N ARG A 110 1.57 -0.09 16.60
CA ARG A 110 0.11 -0.11 16.73
C ARG A 110 -0.50 -1.50 16.73
N LYS A 111 0.25 -2.53 16.39
CA LYS A 111 -0.20 -3.95 16.35
C LYS A 111 -1.40 -4.19 15.42
N PHE A 112 -1.53 -3.43 14.34
CA PHE A 112 -2.62 -3.53 13.37
C PHE A 112 -2.28 -4.37 12.14
N GLY A 113 -0.99 -4.61 11.90
CA GLY A 113 -0.53 -5.44 10.80
C GLY A 113 -1.14 -6.84 10.82
N ARG A 114 -1.18 -7.47 9.66
CA ARG A 114 -1.68 -8.84 9.51
C ARG A 114 -0.78 -9.63 8.58
N MET A 115 -0.57 -10.89 8.94
CA MET A 115 0.12 -11.88 8.12
C MET A 115 -0.80 -13.07 7.89
N TYR A 116 -0.78 -13.56 6.68
CA TYR A 116 -1.54 -14.71 6.20
C TYR A 116 -0.58 -15.68 5.54
N LEU A 117 -0.78 -16.96 5.76
CA LEU A 117 -0.01 -18.01 5.10
C LEU A 117 -0.97 -18.89 4.29
N TYR A 118 -0.77 -18.95 3.00
CA TYR A 118 -1.59 -19.75 2.09
C TYR A 118 -0.71 -20.73 1.32
N SER A 119 -1.18 -21.96 1.11
CA SER A 119 -0.58 -22.84 0.09
C SER A 119 -0.67 -22.17 -1.27
N LYS A 120 0.38 -22.25 -2.05
CA LYS A 120 0.45 -21.62 -3.38
C LYS A 120 -0.76 -21.97 -4.25
N LYS A 121 -1.26 -20.98 -4.96
CA LYS A 121 -2.31 -21.12 -5.97
C LYS A 121 -1.88 -20.37 -7.23
N GLU A 122 -2.39 -20.84 -8.38
CA GLU A 122 -2.15 -20.17 -9.67
C GLU A 122 -2.70 -18.75 -9.68
N ASP A 123 -3.89 -18.53 -9.07
CA ASP A 123 -4.50 -17.22 -8.94
C ASP A 123 -4.44 -16.71 -7.49
N ILE A 124 -3.64 -15.69 -7.27
CA ILE A 124 -3.53 -15.02 -5.96
C ILE A 124 -4.85 -14.36 -5.51
N HIS A 125 -5.74 -13.97 -6.45
CA HIS A 125 -7.05 -13.42 -6.10
C HIS A 125 -7.97 -14.46 -5.45
N ALA A 126 -7.65 -15.75 -5.56
CA ALA A 126 -8.37 -16.81 -4.86
C ALA A 126 -8.12 -16.85 -3.34
N TYR A 127 -7.15 -16.10 -2.82
CA TYR A 127 -6.91 -16.06 -1.38
C TYR A 127 -8.01 -15.26 -0.67
N PRO A 128 -8.55 -15.78 0.46
CA PRO A 128 -9.65 -15.13 1.19
C PRO A 128 -9.37 -13.68 1.61
N CYS A 129 -8.11 -13.32 1.92
CA CYS A 129 -7.73 -11.95 2.27
C CYS A 129 -7.95 -10.95 1.13
N PHE A 130 -8.04 -11.41 -0.13
CA PHE A 130 -8.27 -10.58 -1.31
C PHE A 130 -9.71 -10.56 -1.79
N LYS A 131 -10.65 -11.25 -1.11
CA LYS A 131 -12.07 -11.32 -1.51
C LYS A 131 -12.70 -9.97 -1.86
N ASN A 132 -12.29 -8.90 -1.16
CA ASN A 132 -12.80 -7.55 -1.35
C ASN A 132 -11.72 -6.59 -1.90
N VAL A 133 -10.70 -7.13 -2.55
CA VAL A 133 -9.63 -6.35 -3.18
C VAL A 133 -9.80 -6.45 -4.69
N GLY A 134 -10.00 -5.31 -5.33
CA GLY A 134 -10.08 -5.20 -6.78
C GLY A 134 -8.71 -5.28 -7.45
N TYR A 135 -8.69 -5.03 -8.74
CA TYR A 135 -7.44 -5.02 -9.50
C TYR A 135 -6.46 -3.97 -8.98
N ASP A 136 -5.18 -4.30 -9.00
CA ASP A 136 -4.11 -3.34 -8.71
C ASP A 136 -4.17 -2.16 -9.70
N TYR A 137 -3.83 -0.97 -9.25
CA TYR A 137 -3.84 0.23 -10.11
C TYR A 137 -2.96 0.08 -11.37
N MET A 138 -1.98 -0.84 -11.35
CA MET A 138 -1.11 -1.14 -12.49
C MET A 138 -1.68 -2.17 -13.45
N ASP A 139 -2.68 -2.92 -13.06
CA ASP A 139 -3.31 -3.94 -13.90
C ASP A 139 -3.83 -3.31 -15.21
N GLU A 140 -3.65 -4.00 -16.32
CA GLU A 140 -4.06 -3.53 -17.65
C GLU A 140 -5.58 -3.38 -17.74
N ARG A 141 -6.34 -4.22 -17.03
CA ARG A 141 -7.80 -4.13 -16.93
C ARG A 141 -8.26 -2.82 -16.28
N VAL A 142 -7.43 -2.17 -15.46
CA VAL A 142 -7.74 -0.87 -14.86
C VAL A 142 -7.49 0.23 -15.88
N ASN A 143 -8.58 0.59 -16.59
CA ASN A 143 -8.64 1.68 -17.56
C ASN A 143 -9.83 2.62 -17.25
N GLY A 144 -9.98 3.69 -18.04
CA GLY A 144 -11.02 4.69 -17.80
C GLY A 144 -12.44 4.12 -17.89
N MET A 145 -12.70 3.17 -18.80
CA MET A 145 -14.00 2.52 -18.92
C MET A 145 -14.30 1.61 -17.74
N TYR A 146 -13.32 0.82 -17.29
CA TYR A 146 -13.45 0.02 -16.06
C TYR A 146 -13.83 0.90 -14.87
N PHE A 147 -13.06 1.98 -14.64
CA PHE A 147 -13.33 2.88 -13.51
C PHE A 147 -14.70 3.54 -13.65
N TYR A 148 -15.08 4.00 -14.85
CA TYR A 148 -16.40 4.56 -15.11
C TYR A 148 -17.50 3.55 -14.77
N THR A 149 -17.41 2.31 -15.23
CA THR A 149 -18.40 1.26 -14.96
C THR A 149 -18.55 1.00 -13.46
N CYS A 150 -17.44 1.02 -12.72
CA CYS A 150 -17.47 0.82 -11.26
C CYS A 150 -18.11 1.99 -10.50
N VAL A 151 -18.02 3.24 -10.98
CA VAL A 151 -18.40 4.41 -10.18
C VAL A 151 -19.65 5.16 -10.62
N HIS A 152 -20.08 5.05 -11.90
CA HIS A 152 -21.13 5.90 -12.46
C HIS A 152 -22.51 5.72 -11.82
N SER A 153 -22.79 4.58 -11.19
CA SER A 153 -24.02 4.34 -10.42
C SER A 153 -23.93 4.76 -8.96
N LEU A 154 -22.74 5.10 -8.48
CA LEU A 154 -22.50 5.37 -7.07
C LEU A 154 -22.83 6.82 -6.70
N LYS A 155 -23.61 7.01 -5.62
CA LYS A 155 -23.98 8.33 -5.10
C LYS A 155 -22.89 8.98 -4.22
N ARG A 156 -21.84 8.26 -3.89
CA ARG A 156 -20.72 8.73 -3.05
C ARG A 156 -19.76 9.65 -3.83
N ASN A 157 -18.85 10.31 -3.13
CA ASN A 157 -17.90 11.25 -3.72
C ASN A 157 -16.70 10.55 -4.37
N LEU A 158 -16.01 11.25 -5.28
CA LEU A 158 -14.83 10.78 -6.00
C LEU A 158 -13.74 10.24 -5.06
N LYS A 159 -13.40 11.00 -3.99
CA LYS A 159 -12.36 10.56 -3.06
C LYS A 159 -12.69 9.22 -2.39
N SER A 160 -13.95 8.99 -2.03
CA SER A 160 -14.37 7.70 -1.47
C SER A 160 -14.21 6.56 -2.47
N CYS A 161 -14.46 6.81 -3.77
CA CYS A 161 -14.24 5.81 -4.81
C CYS A 161 -12.76 5.49 -5.00
N LEU A 162 -11.89 6.51 -4.96
CA LEU A 162 -10.43 6.32 -5.04
C LEU A 162 -9.86 5.57 -3.85
N LEU A 163 -10.43 5.73 -2.66
CA LEU A 163 -10.00 5.05 -1.44
C LEU A 163 -10.50 3.62 -1.33
N ASP A 164 -11.49 3.25 -2.15
CA ASP A 164 -12.10 1.93 -2.14
C ASP A 164 -11.23 0.91 -2.85
N GLN A 165 -10.61 0.05 -2.05
CA GLN A 165 -9.69 -0.97 -2.57
C GLN A 165 -10.40 -2.05 -3.42
N SER A 166 -11.73 -2.14 -3.38
CA SER A 166 -12.50 -3.06 -4.24
C SER A 166 -12.68 -2.52 -5.66
N ILE A 167 -12.57 -1.19 -5.86
CA ILE A 167 -12.64 -0.56 -7.18
C ILE A 167 -11.25 -0.56 -7.83
N MET A 168 -10.25 -0.06 -7.11
CA MET A 168 -8.88 0.03 -7.59
C MET A 168 -7.93 -0.04 -6.41
N ALA A 169 -7.16 -1.13 -6.32
CA ALA A 169 -6.29 -1.37 -5.18
C ALA A 169 -5.01 -0.52 -5.25
N GLY A 170 -4.57 -0.03 -4.08
CA GLY A 170 -3.29 0.67 -3.91
C GLY A 170 -3.38 2.13 -3.51
N VAL A 171 -4.43 2.85 -3.94
CA VAL A 171 -4.61 4.28 -3.61
C VAL A 171 -5.00 4.46 -2.15
N GLY A 172 -4.36 5.42 -1.48
CA GLY A 172 -4.73 5.83 -0.12
C GLY A 172 -4.95 7.35 -0.04
N ASN A 173 -4.91 7.89 1.19
CA ASN A 173 -5.36 9.26 1.45
C ASN A 173 -4.50 10.34 0.79
N ILE A 174 -3.18 10.13 0.78
CA ILE A 174 -2.21 11.08 0.21
C ILE A 174 -2.41 11.16 -1.30
N TYR A 175 -2.32 10.01 -1.95
CA TYR A 175 -2.40 9.95 -3.40
C TYR A 175 -3.79 10.22 -3.93
N ALA A 176 -4.88 9.96 -3.17
CA ALA A 176 -6.23 10.35 -3.58
C ALA A 176 -6.37 11.87 -3.74
N ASP A 177 -5.78 12.67 -2.83
CA ASP A 177 -5.78 14.14 -2.96
C ASP A 177 -4.98 14.59 -4.19
N GLU A 178 -3.80 14.02 -4.41
CA GLU A 178 -2.94 14.33 -5.55
C GLU A 178 -3.58 13.93 -6.90
N ILE A 179 -4.25 12.78 -6.95
CA ILE A 179 -4.99 12.31 -8.13
C ILE A 179 -6.15 13.25 -8.45
N CYS A 180 -6.93 13.65 -7.44
CA CYS A 180 -8.01 14.62 -7.63
C CYS A 180 -7.45 15.96 -8.16
N PHE A 181 -6.37 16.47 -7.61
CA PHE A 181 -5.71 17.68 -8.06
C PHE A 181 -5.23 17.58 -9.51
N ALA A 182 -4.46 16.54 -9.84
CA ALA A 182 -3.91 16.34 -11.18
C ALA A 182 -5.02 16.11 -12.23
N SER A 183 -6.17 15.57 -11.81
CA SER A 183 -7.34 15.43 -12.66
C SER A 183 -8.13 16.74 -12.82
N GLY A 184 -7.86 17.77 -12.00
CA GLY A 184 -8.61 19.01 -11.97
C GLY A 184 -10.00 18.88 -11.35
N LEU A 185 -10.22 17.85 -10.53
CA LEU A 185 -11.52 17.51 -9.95
C LEU A 185 -11.53 17.72 -8.43
N ASP A 186 -12.59 18.33 -7.94
CA ASP A 186 -12.83 18.44 -6.50
C ASP A 186 -13.07 17.03 -5.92
N PRO A 187 -12.40 16.62 -4.83
CA PRO A 187 -12.58 15.32 -4.20
C PRO A 187 -14.03 15.05 -3.74
N ARG A 188 -14.85 16.09 -3.57
CA ARG A 188 -16.27 16.00 -3.24
C ARG A 188 -17.18 15.82 -4.47
N SER A 189 -16.64 15.82 -5.68
CA SER A 189 -17.41 15.60 -6.91
C SER A 189 -18.19 14.27 -6.79
N ARG A 190 -19.47 14.29 -7.20
CA ARG A 190 -20.30 13.09 -7.15
C ARG A 190 -19.85 12.09 -8.20
N ALA A 191 -19.54 10.85 -7.81
CA ALA A 191 -19.01 9.83 -8.71
C ALA A 191 -19.93 9.59 -9.92
N SER A 192 -21.24 9.60 -9.73
CA SER A 192 -22.23 9.45 -10.82
C SER A 192 -22.28 10.62 -11.81
N LYS A 193 -21.60 11.73 -11.54
CA LYS A 193 -21.51 12.89 -12.44
C LYS A 193 -20.22 12.94 -13.25
N LEU A 194 -19.32 11.98 -13.02
CA LEU A 194 -18.08 11.88 -13.78
C LEU A 194 -18.36 11.37 -15.19
N SER A 195 -17.79 12.04 -16.18
CA SER A 195 -17.82 11.56 -17.57
C SER A 195 -16.77 10.45 -17.80
N LYS A 196 -16.90 9.71 -18.89
CA LYS A 196 -15.88 8.73 -19.31
C LYS A 196 -14.49 9.37 -19.43
N LYS A 197 -14.41 10.59 -20.01
CA LYS A 197 -13.17 11.36 -20.12
C LYS A 197 -12.57 11.74 -18.76
N ASP A 198 -13.39 12.07 -17.77
CA ASP A 198 -12.91 12.29 -16.41
C ASP A 198 -12.29 11.00 -15.83
N CYS A 199 -12.96 9.87 -16.04
CA CYS A 199 -12.49 8.57 -15.55
C CYS A 199 -11.19 8.13 -16.24
N GLU A 200 -11.04 8.36 -17.54
CA GLU A 200 -9.77 8.14 -18.27
C GLU A 200 -8.65 8.98 -17.67
N LYS A 201 -8.90 10.26 -17.43
CA LYS A 201 -7.93 11.17 -16.82
C LYS A 201 -7.56 10.74 -15.40
N ILE A 202 -8.54 10.33 -14.59
CA ILE A 202 -8.31 9.84 -13.22
C ILE A 202 -7.38 8.62 -13.24
N VAL A 203 -7.67 7.61 -14.06
CA VAL A 203 -6.84 6.40 -14.13
C VAL A 203 -5.45 6.71 -14.65
N PHE A 204 -5.33 7.53 -15.69
CA PHE A 204 -4.03 7.98 -16.20
C PHE A 204 -3.20 8.67 -15.11
N GLN A 205 -3.80 9.63 -14.40
CA GLN A 205 -3.10 10.34 -13.31
C GLN A 205 -2.77 9.42 -12.13
N THR A 206 -3.62 8.44 -11.83
CA THR A 206 -3.34 7.43 -10.80
C THR A 206 -2.06 6.67 -11.13
N LYS A 207 -2.00 6.07 -12.33
CA LYS A 207 -0.82 5.31 -12.77
C LYS A 207 0.43 6.19 -12.76
N ARG A 208 0.36 7.39 -13.33
CA ARG A 208 1.47 8.35 -13.41
C ARG A 208 2.01 8.76 -12.03
N ILE A 209 1.11 9.12 -11.11
CA ILE A 209 1.50 9.63 -9.78
C ILE A 209 2.09 8.49 -8.93
N LEU A 210 1.43 7.33 -8.87
CA LEU A 210 1.89 6.24 -8.02
C LEU A 210 3.20 5.63 -8.54
N GLN A 211 3.38 5.50 -9.86
CA GLN A 211 4.65 5.10 -10.45
C GLN A 211 5.77 6.10 -10.16
N GLY A 212 5.47 7.40 -10.32
CA GLY A 212 6.41 8.47 -9.97
C GLY A 212 6.79 8.39 -8.49
N ALA A 213 5.81 8.24 -7.60
CA ALA A 213 6.06 8.11 -6.17
C ALA A 213 6.93 6.89 -5.83
N THR A 214 6.70 5.75 -6.47
CA THR A 214 7.52 4.54 -6.29
C THR A 214 8.99 4.79 -6.63
N ARG A 215 9.28 5.48 -7.73
CA ARG A 215 10.66 5.83 -8.14
C ARG A 215 11.40 6.68 -7.11
N PHE A 216 10.68 7.45 -6.31
CA PHE A 216 11.24 8.28 -5.23
C PHE A 216 11.13 7.62 -3.84
N GLY A 217 10.83 6.33 -3.76
CA GLY A 217 10.71 5.60 -2.50
C GLY A 217 9.45 5.92 -1.69
N GLY A 218 8.43 6.49 -2.32
CA GLY A 218 7.19 6.90 -1.68
C GLY A 218 7.28 8.22 -0.93
N THR A 219 6.23 8.53 -0.14
CA THR A 219 6.17 9.70 0.75
C THR A 219 6.50 9.28 2.17
N THR A 220 7.51 9.91 2.79
CA THR A 220 7.76 9.75 4.22
C THR A 220 7.01 10.84 4.97
N ILE A 221 5.78 10.58 5.37
CA ILE A 221 5.05 11.44 6.30
C ILE A 221 5.16 10.82 7.69
N ARG A 222 6.03 11.39 8.50
CA ARG A 222 6.26 11.23 9.96
C ARG A 222 6.66 9.86 10.51
N SER A 223 6.44 8.71 9.86
CA SER A 223 6.64 7.43 10.55
C SER A 223 7.12 6.25 9.72
N TYR A 224 7.36 6.42 8.42
CA TYR A 224 7.74 5.29 7.58
C TYR A 224 9.17 5.44 7.03
N THR A 225 10.07 4.61 7.53
CA THR A 225 11.41 4.38 6.97
C THR A 225 11.40 2.98 6.35
N SER A 226 12.02 2.80 5.19
CA SER A 226 12.21 1.47 4.62
C SER A 226 13.09 0.60 5.53
N SER A 227 13.13 -0.71 5.29
CA SER A 227 13.97 -1.66 6.04
C SER A 227 15.46 -1.32 6.06
N LEU A 228 15.93 -0.43 5.18
CA LEU A 228 17.30 0.11 5.15
C LEU A 228 17.41 1.57 5.66
N GLY A 229 16.38 2.08 6.34
CA GLY A 229 16.38 3.48 6.79
C GLY A 229 16.21 4.51 5.66
N VAL A 230 15.90 4.07 4.43
CA VAL A 230 15.69 4.98 3.29
C VAL A 230 14.38 5.74 3.48
N THR A 231 14.50 7.05 3.56
CA THR A 231 13.38 7.97 3.65
C THR A 231 12.87 8.28 2.24
N GLY A 232 11.60 8.03 1.96
CA GLY A 232 11.00 8.43 0.69
C GLY A 232 11.11 9.94 0.49
N ARG A 233 11.24 10.38 -0.77
CA ARG A 233 11.43 11.79 -1.14
C ARG A 233 10.25 12.38 -1.93
N PHE A 234 9.19 11.61 -2.17
CA PHE A 234 8.06 12.08 -2.98
C PHE A 234 7.25 13.19 -2.31
N GLN A 235 7.36 13.38 -0.97
CA GLN A 235 6.73 14.52 -0.28
C GLN A 235 7.11 15.89 -0.87
N LEU A 236 8.30 16.01 -1.49
CA LEU A 236 8.73 17.25 -2.16
C LEU A 236 7.93 17.55 -3.44
N TYR A 237 7.30 16.54 -4.02
CA TYR A 237 6.53 16.62 -5.26
C TYR A 237 5.02 16.70 -5.05
N LEU A 238 4.54 16.64 -3.79
CA LEU A 238 3.13 16.82 -3.47
C LEU A 238 2.67 18.23 -3.82
N ASN A 239 1.47 18.33 -4.40
CA ASN A 239 0.90 19.59 -4.87
C ASN A 239 -0.15 20.15 -3.92
N VAL A 240 -0.91 19.27 -3.26
CA VAL A 240 -2.01 19.71 -2.36
C VAL A 240 -1.97 19.03 -1.00
N HIS A 241 -1.62 17.76 -0.92
CA HIS A 241 -1.66 17.05 0.35
C HIS A 241 -0.62 17.62 1.32
N ASP A 242 -1.10 18.09 2.48
CA ASP A 242 -0.30 18.76 3.54
C ASP A 242 0.48 20.00 3.05
N GLN A 243 -0.03 20.66 2.00
CA GLN A 243 0.50 21.93 1.48
C GLN A 243 -0.37 23.10 1.96
N THR A 244 0.23 24.30 2.03
CA THR A 244 -0.47 25.54 2.39
C THR A 244 -0.87 26.34 1.16
N GLN A 245 -0.08 26.28 0.09
CA GLN A 245 -0.26 27.03 -1.14
C GLN A 245 -0.15 26.14 -2.37
N CYS A 246 -0.98 26.38 -3.37
CA CYS A 246 -0.96 25.67 -4.64
C CYS A 246 0.27 26.07 -5.46
N LYS A 247 1.07 25.10 -5.88
CA LYS A 247 2.27 25.32 -6.70
C LYS A 247 1.95 25.81 -8.12
N VAL A 248 0.70 25.66 -8.60
CA VAL A 248 0.27 26.02 -9.96
C VAL A 248 -0.34 27.43 -10.02
N CYS A 249 -1.25 27.75 -9.11
CA CYS A 249 -2.00 29.02 -9.16
C CYS A 249 -1.82 29.91 -7.94
N HIS A 250 -0.99 29.52 -6.99
CA HIS A 250 -0.64 30.25 -5.77
C HIS A 250 -1.80 30.55 -4.81
N HIS A 251 -3.02 30.04 -5.06
CA HIS A 251 -4.12 30.12 -4.09
C HIS A 251 -3.86 29.24 -2.87
N ALA A 252 -4.41 29.63 -1.74
CA ALA A 252 -4.36 28.85 -0.51
C ALA A 252 -5.04 27.48 -0.70
N ILE A 253 -4.37 26.42 -0.27
CA ILE A 253 -4.93 25.07 -0.22
C ILE A 253 -5.95 25.01 0.91
N LYS A 254 -7.13 24.46 0.62
CA LYS A 254 -8.18 24.23 1.61
C LYS A 254 -8.03 22.83 2.20
N LYS A 255 -7.99 22.77 3.54
CA LYS A 255 -8.11 21.52 4.29
C LYS A 255 -9.55 21.35 4.76
N LEU A 256 -10.12 20.18 4.51
CA LEU A 256 -11.49 19.85 4.92
C LEU A 256 -11.62 18.34 5.19
N THR A 257 -12.78 17.90 5.64
CA THR A 257 -13.06 16.48 5.86
C THR A 257 -13.99 15.95 4.78
N VAL A 258 -13.56 14.90 4.09
CA VAL A 258 -14.38 14.15 3.13
C VAL A 258 -14.40 12.68 3.55
N SER A 259 -15.58 12.12 3.77
CA SER A 259 -15.75 10.72 4.19
C SER A 259 -14.86 10.35 5.38
N GLN A 260 -14.87 11.17 6.42
CA GLN A 260 -14.10 11.02 7.66
C GLN A 260 -12.55 11.05 7.45
N ARG A 261 -12.08 11.56 6.31
CA ARG A 261 -10.66 11.68 6.00
C ARG A 261 -10.27 13.14 5.78
N GLY A 262 -9.18 13.55 6.41
CA GLY A 262 -8.56 14.84 6.11
C GLY A 262 -8.22 14.91 4.61
N THR A 263 -8.61 15.99 3.97
CA THR A 263 -8.60 16.16 2.51
C THR A 263 -8.07 17.53 2.17
N TYR A 264 -7.18 17.61 1.21
CA TYR A 264 -6.57 18.84 0.75
C TYR A 264 -6.95 19.10 -0.71
N LEU A 265 -7.30 20.31 -1.06
CA LEU A 265 -7.64 20.69 -2.42
C LEU A 265 -7.31 22.17 -2.71
N CYS A 266 -7.01 22.46 -3.97
CA CYS A 266 -6.94 23.83 -4.48
C CYS A 266 -8.33 24.24 -5.01
N PRO A 267 -8.99 25.24 -4.41
CA PRO A 267 -10.33 25.65 -4.83
C PRO A 267 -10.38 26.29 -6.21
N ASN A 268 -9.24 26.77 -6.71
CA ASN A 268 -9.13 27.39 -8.03
C ASN A 268 -8.88 26.36 -9.14
N CYS A 269 -7.98 25.39 -8.91
CA CYS A 269 -7.59 24.40 -9.92
C CYS A 269 -8.56 23.22 -10.04
N GLN A 270 -9.35 22.93 -9.00
CA GLN A 270 -10.22 21.77 -8.95
C GLN A 270 -11.69 22.16 -9.03
N LYS A 271 -12.39 21.60 -10.03
CA LYS A 271 -13.82 21.86 -10.26
C LYS A 271 -14.69 20.75 -9.68
N ARG A 272 -15.80 21.15 -9.08
CA ARG A 272 -16.80 20.21 -8.55
C ARG A 272 -17.79 19.81 -9.65
N LYS A 273 -18.07 18.51 -9.72
CA LYS A 273 -19.09 17.92 -10.59
C LYS A 273 -20.23 17.29 -9.79
#